data_4e33de33605e8800c5f34b3fbaa52b4a
#
_entry.id   4e33de33605e8800c5f34b3fbaa52b4a
#
_cell.length_a   1.000
_cell.length_b   1.000
_cell.length_c   1.000
_cell.angle_alpha   90.00
_cell.angle_beta   90.00
_cell.angle_gamma   90.00
#
_symmetry.space_group_name_H-M   'P 1'
#
loop_
_entity.id
_entity.type
_entity.pdbx_description
1 polymer ?
#
loop_
_entity_poly.entity_id
_entity_poly.type
_entity_poly.pdbx_seq_one_letter_code
_entity_poly.pdbx_strand_id
1 'polypeptide(L)'
;MEYIMKALLSVAALVFIIATVSEHTQAPEAQELVIVINGQVFNPEPSIENIDLPPPVEPVVVDPLELNCMALNIYHEARGESDIGRLAVANVTMNRVNHRRYPDTICGVVQQGIHYTNWKGNRMPKRHKCQFSWYCDGKADTVFENRAWANSLDLALEVMMGMHGDITQGATHYYNPDKADPSWAQQYAMTAQHGNHVFMSMVY
;
A
#
# COMPACT_ATOMS: atom_id res chain seq x y z
N MET A 1 30.27 -50.66 17.45
CA MET A 1 31.44 -49.91 16.93
C MET A 1 31.35 -49.64 15.41
N GLU A 2 30.67 -50.47 14.66
CA GLU A 2 30.55 -50.29 13.19
C GLU A 2 29.66 -49.14 12.71
N TYR A 3 28.65 -48.76 13.48
CA TYR A 3 27.75 -47.67 13.11
C TYR A 3 28.39 -46.25 13.28
N ILE A 4 29.32 -46.08 14.20
CA ILE A 4 29.99 -44.80 14.45
C ILE A 4 30.99 -44.50 13.34
N MET A 5 31.63 -45.51 12.77
CA MET A 5 32.61 -45.33 11.72
C MET A 5 31.98 -45.00 10.35
N LYS A 6 30.74 -45.47 10.06
CA LYS A 6 30.01 -45.11 8.85
C LYS A 6 29.45 -43.69 8.87
N ALA A 7 29.11 -43.17 10.06
CA ALA A 7 28.64 -41.79 10.22
C ALA A 7 29.77 -40.76 10.02
N LEU A 8 31.01 -41.08 10.42
CA LEU A 8 32.14 -40.20 10.27
C LEU A 8 32.64 -40.08 8.81
N LEU A 9 32.48 -41.13 8.03
CA LEU A 9 32.85 -41.12 6.60
C LEU A 9 31.87 -40.29 5.76
N SER A 10 30.60 -40.21 6.14
CA SER A 10 29.60 -39.39 5.43
C SER A 10 29.76 -37.89 5.67
N VAL A 11 30.21 -37.47 6.87
CA VAL A 11 30.45 -36.07 7.20
C VAL A 11 31.72 -35.53 6.52
N ALA A 12 32.77 -36.38 6.39
CA ALA A 12 33.98 -35.99 5.68
C ALA A 12 33.77 -35.81 4.17
N ALA A 13 32.88 -36.60 3.55
CA ALA A 13 32.52 -36.47 2.12
C ALA A 13 31.73 -35.19 1.84
N LEU A 14 30.86 -34.72 2.76
CA LEU A 14 30.10 -33.48 2.60
C LEU A 14 30.97 -32.20 2.74
N VAL A 15 31.98 -32.24 3.59
CA VAL A 15 32.92 -31.11 3.75
C VAL A 15 33.82 -30.93 2.53
N PHE A 16 34.17 -32.00 1.84
CA PHE A 16 35.00 -31.91 0.62
C PHE A 16 34.24 -31.37 -0.60
N ILE A 17 32.92 -31.57 -0.68
CA ILE A 17 32.09 -31.07 -1.81
C ILE A 17 31.84 -29.55 -1.68
N ILE A 18 31.82 -29.00 -0.45
CA ILE A 18 31.61 -27.56 -0.23
C ILE A 18 32.89 -26.74 -0.52
N ALA A 19 34.06 -27.32 -0.40
CA ALA A 19 35.32 -26.62 -0.66
C ALA A 19 35.69 -26.50 -2.15
N THR A 20 35.02 -27.21 -3.07
CA THR A 20 35.32 -27.18 -4.52
C THR A 20 34.36 -26.32 -5.36
N VAL A 21 33.38 -25.64 -4.75
CA VAL A 21 32.41 -24.77 -5.46
C VAL A 21 32.79 -23.30 -5.39
N SER A 22 33.88 -22.94 -4.69
CA SER A 22 34.25 -21.54 -4.45
C SER A 22 35.31 -20.96 -5.40
N GLU A 23 35.60 -21.59 -6.53
CA GLU A 23 36.50 -20.99 -7.51
C GLU A 23 35.89 -21.05 -8.91
N HIS A 24 35.68 -19.90 -9.48
CA HIS A 24 35.35 -19.52 -10.87
C HIS A 24 33.93 -19.05 -11.13
N THR A 25 33.59 -17.89 -10.58
CA THR A 25 32.76 -16.93 -11.31
C THR A 25 33.61 -15.69 -11.59
N GLN A 26 34.55 -15.81 -12.50
CA GLN A 26 35.07 -14.65 -13.21
C GLN A 26 33.89 -14.10 -14.05
N ALA A 27 33.53 -12.84 -13.79
CA ALA A 27 32.61 -12.12 -14.65
C ALA A 27 33.11 -12.21 -16.10
N PRO A 28 32.24 -12.42 -17.09
CA PRO A 28 32.67 -12.45 -18.49
C PRO A 28 33.36 -11.12 -18.80
N GLU A 29 34.61 -11.23 -19.27
CA GLU A 29 35.40 -10.10 -19.75
C GLU A 29 34.58 -9.42 -20.84
N ALA A 30 34.31 -8.12 -20.67
CA ALA A 30 33.53 -7.34 -21.64
C ALA A 30 34.25 -7.42 -23.00
N GLN A 31 33.65 -8.13 -23.95
CA GLN A 31 34.17 -8.18 -25.31
C GLN A 31 34.00 -6.80 -25.92
N GLU A 32 35.13 -6.18 -26.24
CA GLU A 32 35.18 -4.89 -26.93
C GLU A 32 34.56 -5.04 -28.32
N LEU A 33 33.45 -4.36 -28.57
CA LEU A 33 32.74 -4.39 -29.84
C LEU A 33 33.49 -3.50 -30.83
N VAL A 34 34.32 -4.10 -31.70
CA VAL A 34 35.03 -3.38 -32.76
C VAL A 34 34.15 -3.35 -34.02
N ILE A 35 33.70 -2.16 -34.42
CA ILE A 35 32.92 -1.96 -35.64
C ILE A 35 33.87 -1.54 -36.75
N VAL A 36 33.93 -2.32 -37.84
CA VAL A 36 34.73 -1.99 -39.03
C VAL A 36 33.78 -1.60 -40.17
N ILE A 37 33.87 -0.34 -40.67
CA ILE A 37 33.12 0.16 -41.81
C ILE A 37 34.12 0.60 -42.88
N ASN A 38 34.01 0.06 -44.09
CA ASN A 38 34.90 0.40 -45.24
C ASN A 38 36.39 0.26 -44.94
N GLY A 39 36.79 -0.74 -44.13
CA GLY A 39 38.19 -0.98 -43.78
C GLY A 39 38.77 -0.04 -42.73
N GLN A 40 37.99 0.86 -42.15
CA GLN A 40 38.38 1.69 -41.02
C GLN A 40 37.75 1.15 -39.74
N VAL A 41 38.59 1.02 -38.71
CA VAL A 41 38.19 0.61 -37.34
C VAL A 41 37.52 1.82 -36.68
N PHE A 42 36.23 1.70 -36.45
CA PHE A 42 35.50 2.66 -35.62
C PHE A 42 35.54 2.14 -34.18
N ASN A 43 36.25 2.81 -33.33
CA ASN A 43 36.23 2.58 -31.90
C ASN A 43 35.25 3.61 -31.32
N PRO A 44 33.99 3.22 -30.99
CA PRO A 44 33.09 4.13 -30.31
C PRO A 44 33.63 4.24 -28.90
N GLU A 45 34.45 5.25 -28.61
CA GLU A 45 34.60 5.65 -27.22
C GLU A 45 33.19 5.93 -26.69
N PRO A 46 32.75 5.26 -25.62
CA PRO A 46 31.50 5.65 -25.00
C PRO A 46 31.70 7.03 -24.40
N SER A 47 31.40 8.05 -25.16
CA SER A 47 31.19 9.38 -24.61
C SER A 47 29.94 9.31 -23.73
N ILE A 48 30.08 8.78 -22.53
CA ILE A 48 29.14 8.99 -21.44
C ILE A 48 29.36 10.42 -20.97
N GLU A 49 29.17 11.39 -21.87
CA GLU A 49 29.11 12.79 -21.52
C GLU A 49 27.81 12.96 -20.71
N ASN A 50 27.99 13.04 -19.38
CA ASN A 50 27.04 13.60 -18.43
C ASN A 50 25.58 13.21 -18.68
N ILE A 51 25.26 11.93 -18.48
CA ILE A 51 23.88 11.58 -18.16
C ILE A 51 23.65 12.18 -16.77
N ASP A 52 22.93 13.31 -16.75
CA ASP A 52 22.42 13.93 -15.53
C ASP A 52 21.42 12.92 -14.94
N LEU A 53 21.94 11.99 -14.13
CA LEU A 53 21.08 11.01 -13.46
C LEU A 53 20.17 11.81 -12.53
N PRO A 54 18.86 11.56 -12.59
CA PRO A 54 17.96 12.18 -11.62
C PRO A 54 18.46 11.86 -10.21
N PRO A 55 18.29 12.80 -9.26
CA PRO A 55 18.72 12.56 -7.88
C PRO A 55 18.14 11.25 -7.36
N PRO A 56 18.86 10.52 -6.48
CA PRO A 56 18.36 9.29 -5.90
C PRO A 56 16.97 9.52 -5.31
N VAL A 57 16.00 8.72 -5.74
CA VAL A 57 14.64 8.79 -5.19
C VAL A 57 14.74 8.26 -3.76
N GLU A 58 14.43 9.12 -2.78
CA GLU A 58 14.35 8.72 -1.38
C GLU A 58 13.32 7.59 -1.24
N PRO A 59 13.64 6.52 -0.52
CA PRO A 59 12.71 5.42 -0.33
C PRO A 59 11.45 5.91 0.41
N VAL A 60 10.28 5.69 -0.16
CA VAL A 60 9.01 5.97 0.51
C VAL A 60 8.84 4.93 1.62
N VAL A 61 8.95 5.38 2.87
CA VAL A 61 8.73 4.53 4.04
C VAL A 61 7.26 4.59 4.42
N VAL A 62 6.56 3.49 4.21
CA VAL A 62 5.15 3.36 4.62
C VAL A 62 5.08 2.85 6.05
N ASP A 63 4.38 3.56 6.94
CA ASP A 63 4.12 3.12 8.31
C ASP A 63 3.17 1.90 8.28
N PRO A 64 3.57 0.74 8.81
CA PRO A 64 2.73 -0.45 8.83
C PRO A 64 1.40 -0.28 9.58
N LEU A 65 1.36 0.60 10.60
CA LEU A 65 0.14 0.87 11.36
C LEU A 65 -0.87 1.67 10.50
N GLU A 66 -0.40 2.71 9.83
CA GLU A 66 -1.21 3.52 8.90
C GLU A 66 -1.70 2.68 7.71
N LEU A 67 -0.83 1.81 7.17
CA LEU A 67 -1.19 0.84 6.12
C LEU A 67 -2.32 -0.08 6.57
N ASN A 68 -2.21 -0.63 7.78
CA ASN A 68 -3.26 -1.50 8.34
C ASN A 68 -4.58 -0.74 8.53
N CYS A 69 -4.55 0.50 9.01
CA CYS A 69 -5.74 1.32 9.15
C CYS A 69 -6.42 1.59 7.80
N MET A 70 -5.64 1.91 6.75
CA MET A 70 -6.17 2.11 5.39
C MET A 70 -6.79 0.83 4.85
N ALA A 71 -6.08 -0.29 4.95
CA ALA A 71 -6.56 -1.58 4.46
C ALA A 71 -7.85 -2.05 5.17
N LEU A 72 -7.93 -1.88 6.50
CA LEU A 72 -9.15 -2.17 7.25
C LEU A 72 -10.31 -1.29 6.78
N ASN A 73 -10.08 -0.01 6.54
CA ASN A 73 -11.12 0.88 6.06
C ASN A 73 -11.63 0.46 4.67
N ILE A 74 -10.74 0.20 3.72
CA ILE A 74 -11.10 -0.31 2.38
C ILE A 74 -11.88 -1.63 2.51
N TYR A 75 -11.42 -2.55 3.36
CA TYR A 75 -12.06 -3.84 3.54
C TYR A 75 -13.47 -3.71 4.09
N HIS A 76 -13.67 -2.97 5.15
CA HIS A 76 -14.99 -2.88 5.80
C HIS A 76 -15.98 -2.03 5.03
N GLU A 77 -15.53 -0.98 4.37
CA GLU A 77 -16.41 -0.07 3.63
C GLU A 77 -16.69 -0.53 2.19
N ALA A 78 -15.72 -1.18 1.54
CA ALA A 78 -15.78 -1.34 0.10
C ALA A 78 -15.35 -2.72 -0.44
N ARG A 79 -15.18 -3.77 0.39
CA ARG A 79 -14.76 -5.10 -0.11
C ARG A 79 -15.70 -5.71 -1.16
N GLY A 80 -16.95 -5.30 -1.20
CA GLY A 80 -17.94 -5.75 -2.18
C GLY A 80 -18.03 -4.88 -3.44
N GLU A 81 -17.27 -3.78 -3.49
CA GLU A 81 -17.25 -2.87 -4.64
C GLU A 81 -16.21 -3.30 -5.68
N SER A 82 -16.31 -2.73 -6.88
CA SER A 82 -15.26 -2.83 -7.90
C SER A 82 -13.95 -2.19 -7.45
N ASP A 83 -12.85 -2.45 -8.16
CA ASP A 83 -11.54 -1.85 -7.87
C ASP A 83 -11.60 -0.32 -7.85
N ILE A 84 -12.34 0.28 -8.79
CA ILE A 84 -12.57 1.73 -8.84
C ILE A 84 -13.36 2.21 -7.61
N GLY A 85 -14.38 1.47 -7.18
CA GLY A 85 -15.14 1.80 -5.97
C GLY A 85 -14.29 1.74 -4.71
N ARG A 86 -13.42 0.73 -4.59
CA ARG A 86 -12.46 0.61 -3.48
C ARG A 86 -11.43 1.75 -3.49
N LEU A 87 -10.88 2.07 -4.66
CA LEU A 87 -9.95 3.20 -4.82
C LEU A 87 -10.61 4.52 -4.42
N ALA A 88 -11.85 4.74 -4.83
CA ALA A 88 -12.57 5.96 -4.47
C ALA A 88 -12.77 6.11 -2.95
N VAL A 89 -13.07 5.03 -2.23
CA VAL A 89 -13.16 5.05 -0.75
C VAL A 89 -11.80 5.34 -0.11
N ALA A 90 -10.71 4.77 -0.64
CA ALA A 90 -9.36 5.06 -0.18
C ALA A 90 -8.99 6.54 -0.42
N ASN A 91 -9.34 7.09 -1.59
CA ASN A 91 -9.11 8.51 -1.89
C ASN A 91 -9.83 9.43 -0.90
N VAL A 92 -11.08 9.13 -0.52
CA VAL A 92 -11.77 9.93 0.53
C VAL A 92 -11.01 9.92 1.84
N THR A 93 -10.43 8.79 2.23
CA THR A 93 -9.61 8.72 3.44
C THR A 93 -8.38 9.62 3.32
N MET A 94 -7.66 9.58 2.19
CA MET A 94 -6.50 10.44 1.94
C MET A 94 -6.89 11.92 1.83
N ASN A 95 -8.01 12.24 1.19
CA ASN A 95 -8.52 13.61 1.12
C ASN A 95 -8.82 14.19 2.51
N ARG A 96 -9.33 13.36 3.42
CA ARG A 96 -9.53 13.76 4.80
C ARG A 96 -8.21 14.01 5.51
N VAL A 97 -7.22 13.12 5.38
CA VAL A 97 -5.87 13.30 5.95
C VAL A 97 -5.25 14.62 5.50
N ASN A 98 -5.41 14.97 4.23
CA ASN A 98 -4.86 16.20 3.66
C ASN A 98 -5.71 17.44 3.92
N HIS A 99 -6.85 17.32 4.59
CA HIS A 99 -7.77 18.44 4.79
C HIS A 99 -7.78 18.91 6.24
N ARG A 100 -7.54 20.20 6.49
CA ARG A 100 -7.38 20.85 7.82
C ARG A 100 -8.47 20.60 8.88
N ARG A 101 -9.63 20.09 8.49
CA ARG A 101 -10.76 19.80 9.40
C ARG A 101 -10.75 18.39 9.95
N TYR A 102 -9.85 17.54 9.47
CA TYR A 102 -9.75 16.14 9.84
C TYR A 102 -8.41 15.86 10.51
N PRO A 103 -8.26 14.72 11.17
CA PRO A 103 -6.96 14.26 11.63
C PRO A 103 -5.96 14.12 10.45
N ASP A 104 -4.69 14.36 10.74
CA ASP A 104 -3.58 14.36 9.79
C ASP A 104 -2.93 12.98 9.60
N THR A 105 -3.52 11.93 10.13
CA THR A 105 -3.10 10.53 9.97
C THR A 105 -4.26 9.66 9.50
N ILE A 106 -3.96 8.58 8.81
CA ILE A 106 -4.97 7.64 8.29
C ILE A 106 -5.71 7.00 9.46
N CYS A 107 -4.98 6.48 10.46
CA CYS A 107 -5.58 5.91 11.64
C CYS A 107 -6.45 6.94 12.40
N GLY A 108 -6.00 8.19 12.48
CA GLY A 108 -6.77 9.28 13.07
C GLY A 108 -8.09 9.52 12.35
N VAL A 109 -8.08 9.53 11.02
CA VAL A 109 -9.29 9.67 10.18
C VAL A 109 -10.22 8.47 10.34
N VAL A 110 -9.68 7.25 10.26
CA VAL A 110 -10.44 6.00 10.35
C VAL A 110 -11.11 5.85 11.72
N GLN A 111 -10.39 6.23 12.78
CA GLN A 111 -10.86 6.14 14.15
C GLN A 111 -11.60 7.40 14.64
N GLN A 112 -11.85 8.36 13.76
CA GLN A 112 -12.50 9.60 14.12
C GLN A 112 -13.93 9.36 14.62
N GLY A 113 -14.22 9.91 15.81
CA GLY A 113 -15.54 9.78 16.44
C GLY A 113 -15.57 10.34 17.86
N ILE A 114 -16.70 10.16 18.52
CA ILE A 114 -16.82 10.51 19.94
C ILE A 114 -16.24 9.37 20.78
N HIS A 115 -15.35 9.71 21.70
CA HIS A 115 -14.71 8.75 22.62
C HIS A 115 -15.05 9.07 24.07
N TYR A 116 -14.91 8.07 24.92
CA TYR A 116 -15.01 8.21 26.40
C TYR A 116 -13.86 7.42 27.04
N THR A 117 -13.52 7.78 28.27
CA THR A 117 -12.55 7.02 29.07
C THR A 117 -13.29 6.01 29.94
N ASN A 118 -12.95 4.73 29.83
CA ASN A 118 -13.54 3.71 30.65
C ASN A 118 -12.95 3.70 32.08
N TRP A 119 -13.50 2.88 32.97
CA TRP A 119 -13.07 2.79 34.39
C TRP A 119 -11.60 2.30 34.58
N LYS A 120 -11.00 1.71 33.52
CA LYS A 120 -9.58 1.29 33.50
C LYS A 120 -8.66 2.39 32.95
N GLY A 121 -9.17 3.57 32.64
CA GLY A 121 -8.41 4.66 32.03
C GLY A 121 -8.20 4.54 30.51
N ASN A 122 -8.79 3.53 29.85
CA ASN A 122 -8.62 3.35 28.40
C ASN A 122 -9.60 4.24 27.63
N ARG A 123 -9.10 4.90 26.56
CA ARG A 123 -9.94 5.62 25.61
C ARG A 123 -10.69 4.63 24.73
N MET A 124 -12.02 4.71 24.74
CA MET A 124 -12.92 3.81 24.00
C MET A 124 -13.82 4.63 23.07
N PRO A 125 -14.06 4.16 21.82
CA PRO A 125 -15.02 4.82 20.96
C PRO A 125 -16.45 4.63 21.49
N LYS A 126 -17.26 5.69 21.39
CA LYS A 126 -18.68 5.62 21.71
C LYS A 126 -19.42 4.93 20.57
N ARG A 127 -20.14 3.85 20.91
CA ARG A 127 -20.86 3.03 19.93
C ARG A 127 -21.75 3.87 19.01
N HIS A 128 -21.67 3.60 17.71
CA HIS A 128 -22.42 4.28 16.62
C HIS A 128 -22.18 5.80 16.55
N LYS A 129 -21.02 6.30 17.01
CA LYS A 129 -20.66 7.72 16.96
C LYS A 129 -19.30 7.94 16.26
N CYS A 130 -18.94 7.06 15.33
CA CYS A 130 -17.74 7.16 14.51
C CYS A 130 -18.07 7.57 13.09
N GLN A 131 -17.09 8.16 12.40
CA GLN A 131 -17.20 8.54 10.99
C GLN A 131 -17.33 7.30 10.10
N PHE A 132 -16.53 6.27 10.38
CA PHE A 132 -16.66 4.96 9.78
C PHE A 132 -17.38 4.04 10.78
N SER A 133 -18.56 3.58 10.39
CA SER A 133 -19.48 2.91 11.32
C SER A 133 -18.93 1.59 11.86
N TRP A 134 -18.16 0.86 11.05
CA TRP A 134 -17.58 -0.42 11.40
C TRP A 134 -16.65 -0.33 12.61
N TYR A 135 -15.89 0.77 12.73
CA TYR A 135 -14.91 0.96 13.82
C TYR A 135 -15.55 0.99 15.21
N CYS A 136 -16.82 1.34 15.34
CA CYS A 136 -17.48 1.42 16.63
C CYS A 136 -18.92 0.88 16.63
N ASP A 137 -19.24 -0.09 15.79
CA ASP A 137 -20.55 -0.77 15.78
C ASP A 137 -20.67 -1.83 16.90
N GLY A 138 -19.55 -2.12 17.57
CA GLY A 138 -19.46 -3.06 18.70
C GLY A 138 -19.28 -4.51 18.26
N LYS A 139 -18.97 -4.74 16.98
CA LYS A 139 -18.53 -6.04 16.48
C LYS A 139 -17.01 -6.11 16.50
N ALA A 140 -16.47 -7.31 16.34
CA ALA A 140 -15.05 -7.49 16.16
C ALA A 140 -14.64 -7.07 14.74
N ASP A 141 -13.61 -6.24 14.62
CA ASP A 141 -13.06 -5.79 13.34
C ASP A 141 -12.19 -6.88 12.68
N THR A 142 -12.70 -8.12 12.70
CA THR A 142 -11.99 -9.30 12.23
C THR A 142 -12.10 -9.39 10.71
N VAL A 143 -11.00 -9.71 10.08
CA VAL A 143 -10.95 -9.98 8.64
C VAL A 143 -11.27 -11.45 8.40
N PHE A 144 -12.34 -11.75 7.66
CA PHE A 144 -12.79 -13.12 7.41
C PHE A 144 -12.41 -13.66 6.02
N GLU A 145 -12.11 -12.79 5.04
CA GLU A 145 -11.88 -13.16 3.65
C GLU A 145 -10.44 -12.86 3.24
N ASN A 146 -9.59 -13.88 3.21
CA ASN A 146 -8.16 -13.70 2.90
C ASN A 146 -7.90 -12.98 1.58
N ARG A 147 -8.66 -13.28 0.51
CA ARG A 147 -8.48 -12.64 -0.80
C ARG A 147 -8.89 -11.16 -0.79
N ALA A 148 -10.05 -10.86 -0.22
CA ALA A 148 -10.53 -9.47 -0.13
C ALA A 148 -9.61 -8.63 0.77
N TRP A 149 -9.06 -9.23 1.82
CA TRP A 149 -8.06 -8.59 2.68
C TRP A 149 -6.76 -8.32 1.93
N ALA A 150 -6.21 -9.32 1.22
CA ALA A 150 -5.00 -9.13 0.41
C ALA A 150 -5.18 -7.99 -0.61
N ASN A 151 -6.28 -7.99 -1.35
CA ASN A 151 -6.58 -6.91 -2.30
C ASN A 151 -6.72 -5.54 -1.61
N SER A 152 -7.20 -5.49 -0.36
CA SER A 152 -7.31 -4.24 0.39
C SER A 152 -5.95 -3.74 0.87
N LEU A 153 -5.04 -4.65 1.25
CA LEU A 153 -3.65 -4.32 1.61
C LEU A 153 -2.86 -3.81 0.41
N ASP A 154 -2.96 -4.50 -0.73
CA ASP A 154 -2.27 -4.11 -1.96
C ASP A 154 -2.71 -2.71 -2.40
N LEU A 155 -4.03 -2.48 -2.48
CA LEU A 155 -4.56 -1.17 -2.84
C LEU A 155 -4.20 -0.07 -1.83
N ALA A 156 -4.22 -0.39 -0.53
CA ALA A 156 -3.81 0.57 0.51
C ALA A 156 -2.35 1.00 0.32
N LEU A 157 -1.47 0.04 0.06
CA LEU A 157 -0.06 0.31 -0.22
C LEU A 157 0.11 1.18 -1.46
N GLU A 158 -0.54 0.83 -2.57
CA GLU A 158 -0.48 1.58 -3.83
C GLU A 158 -0.95 3.03 -3.66
N VAL A 159 -2.06 3.25 -2.93
CA VAL A 159 -2.58 4.60 -2.65
C VAL A 159 -1.62 5.40 -1.76
N MET A 160 -1.06 4.78 -0.71
CA MET A 160 -0.11 5.45 0.17
C MET A 160 1.23 5.76 -0.50
N MET A 161 1.62 4.98 -1.50
CA MET A 161 2.79 5.24 -2.35
C MET A 161 2.51 6.28 -3.46
N GLY A 162 1.28 6.79 -3.56
CA GLY A 162 0.91 7.78 -4.59
C GLY A 162 0.82 7.21 -6.00
N MET A 163 0.63 5.89 -6.16
CA MET A 163 0.54 5.24 -7.45
C MET A 163 -0.78 5.53 -8.18
N HIS A 164 -1.76 6.06 -7.47
CA HIS A 164 -3.07 6.42 -8.00
C HIS A 164 -3.38 7.90 -7.76
N GLY A 165 -3.96 8.54 -8.76
CA GLY A 165 -4.55 9.87 -8.61
C GLY A 165 -5.88 9.84 -7.85
N ASP A 166 -6.30 10.99 -7.33
CA ASP A 166 -7.62 11.14 -6.71
C ASP A 166 -8.74 11.15 -7.77
N ILE A 167 -9.44 10.05 -7.90
CA ILE A 167 -10.56 9.90 -8.83
C ILE A 167 -11.85 10.50 -8.28
N THR A 168 -11.87 10.94 -7.02
CA THR A 168 -13.05 11.52 -6.35
C THR A 168 -13.07 13.05 -6.40
N GLN A 169 -12.04 13.68 -6.97
CA GLN A 169 -11.93 15.14 -7.12
C GLN A 169 -12.06 15.89 -5.78
N GLY A 170 -11.35 15.44 -4.76
CA GLY A 170 -11.31 16.06 -3.46
C GLY A 170 -12.50 15.74 -2.56
N ALA A 171 -13.27 14.70 -2.85
CA ALA A 171 -14.39 14.29 -1.99
C ALA A 171 -13.91 13.92 -0.59
N THR A 172 -14.65 14.37 0.40
CA THR A 172 -14.47 14.03 1.82
C THR A 172 -15.66 13.25 2.40
N HIS A 173 -16.73 13.09 1.61
CA HIS A 173 -17.93 12.37 1.99
C HIS A 173 -18.38 11.46 0.84
N TYR A 174 -19.07 10.40 1.18
CA TYR A 174 -19.76 9.55 0.22
C TYR A 174 -20.95 8.84 0.88
N TYR A 175 -21.89 8.40 0.07
CA TYR A 175 -22.98 7.53 0.48
C TYR A 175 -23.47 6.71 -0.71
N ASN A 176 -24.22 5.65 -0.43
CA ASN A 176 -24.90 4.85 -1.44
C ASN A 176 -26.36 5.35 -1.52
N PRO A 177 -26.79 5.97 -2.64
CA PRO A 177 -28.12 6.51 -2.79
C PRO A 177 -29.24 5.46 -2.77
N ASP A 178 -28.93 4.20 -3.09
CA ASP A 178 -29.90 3.10 -3.02
C ASP A 178 -30.17 2.66 -1.57
N LYS A 179 -29.26 3.04 -0.63
CA LYS A 179 -29.32 2.61 0.78
C LYS A 179 -29.65 3.73 1.74
N ALA A 180 -29.36 4.97 1.38
CA ALA A 180 -29.51 6.12 2.27
C ALA A 180 -29.74 7.42 1.49
N ASP A 181 -30.53 8.32 2.08
CA ASP A 181 -30.68 9.71 1.65
C ASP A 181 -30.33 10.61 2.84
N PRO A 182 -29.03 10.84 3.10
CA PRO A 182 -28.61 11.59 4.26
C PRO A 182 -28.88 13.10 4.07
N SER A 183 -29.51 13.72 5.05
CA SER A 183 -29.87 15.14 5.01
C SER A 183 -28.66 16.08 4.84
N TRP A 184 -27.47 15.65 5.24
CA TRP A 184 -26.23 16.41 5.06
C TRP A 184 -25.83 16.52 3.57
N ALA A 185 -26.23 15.57 2.72
CA ALA A 185 -25.86 15.56 1.29
C ALA A 185 -26.29 16.84 0.56
N GLN A 186 -27.38 17.47 0.99
CA GLN A 186 -27.88 18.73 0.40
C GLN A 186 -26.92 19.93 0.62
N GLN A 187 -25.96 19.80 1.54
CA GLN A 187 -24.99 20.86 1.87
C GLN A 187 -23.64 20.65 1.16
N TYR A 188 -23.53 19.64 0.32
CA TYR A 188 -22.30 19.24 -0.38
C TYR A 188 -22.54 19.19 -1.88
N ALA A 189 -21.46 19.44 -2.65
CA ALA A 189 -21.48 19.26 -4.09
C ALA A 189 -21.04 17.83 -4.42
N MET A 190 -21.76 17.18 -5.33
CA MET A 190 -21.33 15.93 -5.94
C MET A 190 -20.08 16.19 -6.79
N THR A 191 -19.03 15.41 -6.60
CA THR A 191 -17.78 15.52 -7.35
C THR A 191 -17.55 14.34 -8.27
N ALA A 192 -17.96 13.12 -7.85
CA ALA A 192 -17.81 11.90 -8.63
C ALA A 192 -18.90 10.87 -8.27
N GLN A 193 -19.06 9.87 -9.14
CA GLN A 193 -19.83 8.66 -8.85
C GLN A 193 -19.02 7.44 -9.32
N HIS A 194 -18.77 6.50 -8.42
CA HIS A 194 -18.05 5.26 -8.70
C HIS A 194 -18.75 4.09 -8.01
N GLY A 195 -19.02 3.03 -8.77
CA GLY A 195 -19.80 1.90 -8.28
C GLY A 195 -21.16 2.35 -7.78
N ASN A 196 -21.52 1.93 -6.58
CA ASN A 196 -22.79 2.27 -5.94
C ASN A 196 -22.71 3.54 -5.07
N HIS A 197 -21.62 4.28 -5.11
CA HIS A 197 -21.37 5.44 -4.24
C HIS A 197 -21.33 6.75 -5.00
N VAL A 198 -21.95 7.76 -4.41
CA VAL A 198 -21.84 9.17 -4.79
C VAL A 198 -20.85 9.84 -3.86
N PHE A 199 -19.87 10.52 -4.43
CA PHE A 199 -18.79 11.20 -3.72
C PHE A 199 -19.03 12.71 -3.71
N MET A 200 -18.76 13.35 -2.57
CA MET A 200 -19.17 14.71 -2.33
C MET A 200 -18.09 15.51 -1.59
N SER A 201 -17.96 16.78 -1.96
CA SER A 201 -17.10 17.76 -1.32
C SER A 201 -17.91 18.91 -0.70
N MET A 202 -17.34 19.58 0.30
CA MET A 202 -17.94 20.78 0.86
C MET A 202 -18.00 21.90 -0.17
N VAL A 203 -19.10 22.60 -0.23
CA VAL A 203 -19.21 23.87 -0.98
C VAL A 203 -18.67 24.98 -0.09
N TYR A 204 -17.68 25.74 -0.57
CA TYR A 204 -17.09 26.90 0.11
C TYR A 204 -17.66 28.19 -0.42
#